data_26afbd2f770b4338d9cf0b0380bddcd9
#
_entry.id   26afbd2f770b4338d9cf0b0380bddcd9
#
_cell.length_a   1.000
_cell.length_b   1.000
_cell.length_c   1.000
_cell.angle_alpha   90.00
_cell.angle_beta   90.00
_cell.angle_gamma   90.00
#
_symmetry.space_group_name_H-M   'P 1'
#
loop_
_entity.id
_entity.type
_entity.pdbx_description
1 polymer ?
#
loop_
_entity_poly.entity_id
_entity_poly.type
_entity_poly.pdbx_seq_one_letter_code
_entity_poly.pdbx_strand_id
1 'polypeptide(L)'
;YMKQKALLMILDGWGIGNKSKSDVISITPTPYWDSLLKKYPHSQLQASGEYVGLPDGQMGNSEVGHLNIGAGRVVYQDLVKINRACSDGSILDNPMIKQAFEYAKSHNSDIHFMGLTSDGGVHSSLNHLFTLCDIAKHYNITNHYVHCFMDGRDTDPKSGITFIDKIEEHLKTTGGKIASVIGRYYAMDRDKRWERIKEAYDLLVNGKGAKYQDMHQAVADSYNNEITDEFIKPISHIDENGNAIATIKNGDVVIFFNYRNDRAKEITTVLTQSDNKDMEMYKLDLQYYCMTPYDATCKGVYILFDKENVTDTLGETISKANLRQLHIAETEKYAHVTFFFNGGREVPYQNEDRILINSPKVATYDLKPEMSAYEVADSLCKELDTQKYDFVVVNFANGDMVGHTGVYPAIEKAVITIDNCVKQVVTTAQENDYDIIIIADHGNADNALNSDGTPNTAHSLNPVPFVYISKNDKAQTDNGILADVAPSILHIMGRSEERRVGKECSWT
;
A
#
# COMPACT_ATOMS: atom_id res chain seq x y z
N TYR A 1 -5.99 -3.11 -41.00
CA TYR A 1 -4.89 -2.69 -40.12
C TYR A 1 -4.39 -3.95 -39.42
N MET A 2 -3.13 -4.33 -39.61
CA MET A 2 -2.49 -5.39 -38.84
C MET A 2 -2.39 -4.88 -37.38
N LYS A 3 -2.91 -5.68 -36.44
CA LYS A 3 -2.79 -5.36 -35.00
C LYS A 3 -1.31 -5.44 -34.62
N GLN A 4 -0.75 -4.37 -34.05
CA GLN A 4 0.62 -4.38 -33.54
C GLN A 4 0.68 -5.23 -32.28
N LYS A 5 1.61 -6.18 -32.22
CA LYS A 5 1.89 -6.96 -31.02
C LYS A 5 2.79 -6.19 -30.06
N ALA A 6 2.61 -6.36 -28.76
CA ALA A 6 3.42 -5.69 -27.76
C ALA A 6 4.02 -6.66 -26.75
N LEU A 7 5.29 -6.44 -26.42
CA LEU A 7 6.01 -7.10 -25.33
C LEU A 7 6.37 -6.05 -24.27
N LEU A 8 5.94 -6.30 -23.03
CA LEU A 8 6.37 -5.56 -21.85
C LEU A 8 7.42 -6.37 -21.08
N MET A 9 8.62 -5.84 -20.98
CA MET A 9 9.70 -6.44 -20.22
C MET A 9 9.97 -5.61 -18.97
N ILE A 10 9.81 -6.22 -17.80
CA ILE A 10 10.03 -5.60 -16.50
C ILE A 10 11.35 -6.13 -15.94
N LEU A 11 12.33 -5.26 -15.81
CA LEU A 11 13.62 -5.54 -15.18
C LEU A 11 13.50 -5.15 -13.69
N ASP A 12 13.13 -6.10 -12.84
CA ASP A 12 12.83 -5.85 -11.43
C ASP A 12 14.06 -5.28 -10.70
N GLY A 13 13.88 -4.16 -10.02
CA GLY A 13 14.96 -3.51 -9.29
C GLY A 13 15.99 -2.75 -10.15
N TRP A 14 15.70 -2.48 -11.42
CA TRP A 14 16.60 -1.80 -12.36
C TRP A 14 16.31 -0.30 -12.44
N GLY A 15 16.77 0.45 -11.43
CA GLY A 15 16.60 1.90 -11.38
C GLY A 15 17.66 2.66 -12.19
N ILE A 16 17.45 3.96 -12.30
CA ILE A 16 18.41 4.90 -12.88
C ILE A 16 19.14 5.60 -11.74
N GLY A 17 20.35 5.15 -11.44
CA GLY A 17 21.15 5.66 -10.34
C GLY A 17 21.98 6.89 -10.71
N ASN A 18 22.93 7.21 -9.84
CA ASN A 18 23.76 8.42 -9.93
C ASN A 18 25.14 8.20 -10.60
N LYS A 19 25.35 7.03 -11.18
CA LYS A 19 26.63 6.62 -11.83
C LYS A 19 27.82 6.54 -10.85
N SER A 20 27.60 6.51 -9.57
CA SER A 20 28.62 6.26 -8.56
C SER A 20 28.90 4.75 -8.42
N LYS A 21 29.87 4.40 -7.57
CA LYS A 21 30.17 3.00 -7.23
C LYS A 21 28.93 2.24 -6.68
N SER A 22 27.99 2.94 -6.07
CA SER A 22 26.74 2.37 -5.57
C SER A 22 25.79 1.94 -6.69
N ASP A 23 25.89 2.58 -7.87
CA ASP A 23 25.07 2.28 -9.03
C ASP A 23 25.69 1.16 -9.87
N VAL A 24 25.47 -0.07 -9.45
CA VAL A 24 26.05 -1.26 -10.08
C VAL A 24 25.63 -1.40 -11.55
N ILE A 25 24.44 -0.93 -11.90
CA ILE A 25 23.93 -1.00 -13.26
C ILE A 25 24.77 -0.14 -14.21
N SER A 26 25.11 1.08 -13.80
CA SER A 26 25.84 2.02 -14.66
C SER A 26 27.32 1.72 -14.76
N ILE A 27 27.92 1.11 -13.75
CA ILE A 27 29.37 0.82 -13.72
C ILE A 27 29.72 -0.58 -14.24
N THR A 28 28.75 -1.50 -14.26
CA THR A 28 28.94 -2.84 -14.82
C THR A 28 28.78 -2.78 -16.34
N PRO A 29 29.67 -3.39 -17.12
CA PRO A 29 29.54 -3.41 -18.57
C PRO A 29 28.24 -4.09 -19.02
N THR A 30 27.38 -3.33 -19.68
CA THR A 30 26.09 -3.78 -20.23
C THR A 30 26.01 -3.35 -21.70
N PRO A 31 26.83 -3.94 -22.58
CA PRO A 31 26.98 -3.42 -23.96
C PRO A 31 25.68 -3.43 -24.76
N TYR A 32 24.82 -4.40 -24.54
CA TYR A 32 23.56 -4.45 -25.26
C TYR A 32 22.57 -3.39 -24.75
N TRP A 33 22.41 -3.26 -23.44
CA TRP A 33 21.58 -2.22 -22.81
C TRP A 33 22.04 -0.82 -23.25
N ASP A 34 23.33 -0.55 -23.20
CA ASP A 34 23.91 0.72 -23.68
C ASP A 34 23.61 0.99 -25.14
N SER A 35 23.61 -0.05 -25.98
CA SER A 35 23.25 0.07 -27.39
C SER A 35 21.79 0.41 -27.61
N LEU A 36 20.89 -0.11 -26.79
CA LEU A 36 19.47 0.22 -26.83
C LEU A 36 19.22 1.70 -26.51
N LEU A 37 19.86 2.20 -25.47
CA LEU A 37 19.73 3.62 -25.05
C LEU A 37 20.30 4.58 -26.11
N LYS A 38 21.26 4.16 -26.90
CA LYS A 38 21.80 4.97 -28.03
C LYS A 38 20.90 4.94 -29.25
N LYS A 39 20.18 3.86 -29.45
CA LYS A 39 19.45 3.62 -30.72
C LYS A 39 17.96 3.97 -30.63
N TYR A 40 17.34 3.76 -29.48
CA TYR A 40 15.89 3.86 -29.32
C TYR A 40 15.48 5.01 -28.41
N PRO A 41 14.28 5.59 -28.62
CA PRO A 41 13.75 6.60 -27.72
C PRO A 41 13.57 6.02 -26.32
N HIS A 42 13.97 6.79 -25.33
CA HIS A 42 13.87 6.40 -23.94
C HIS A 42 13.62 7.62 -23.06
N SER A 43 13.01 7.36 -21.92
CA SER A 43 12.67 8.33 -20.88
C SER A 43 12.73 7.66 -19.52
N GLN A 44 12.23 8.31 -18.50
CA GLN A 44 12.19 7.76 -17.15
C GLN A 44 10.81 7.87 -16.54
N LEU A 45 10.48 6.92 -15.67
CA LEU A 45 9.23 6.87 -14.93
C LEU A 45 9.50 7.02 -13.43
N GLN A 46 8.66 7.81 -12.75
CA GLN A 46 8.65 7.84 -11.29
C GLN A 46 7.99 6.56 -10.77
N ALA A 47 8.64 5.92 -9.79
CA ALA A 47 8.26 4.61 -9.27
C ALA A 47 8.17 4.56 -7.73
N SER A 48 8.17 5.72 -7.06
CA SER A 48 8.17 5.84 -5.60
C SER A 48 7.17 6.87 -5.12
N GLY A 49 6.87 6.84 -3.82
CA GLY A 49 6.03 7.83 -3.16
C GLY A 49 4.63 7.93 -3.78
N GLU A 50 4.08 9.13 -3.81
CA GLU A 50 2.72 9.37 -4.29
C GLU A 50 2.50 9.03 -5.78
N TYR A 51 3.56 8.96 -6.57
CA TYR A 51 3.48 8.53 -7.98
C TYR A 51 2.98 7.08 -8.15
N VAL A 52 3.09 6.29 -7.09
CA VAL A 52 2.60 4.89 -7.05
C VAL A 52 1.58 4.66 -5.93
N GLY A 53 1.04 5.73 -5.35
CA GLY A 53 0.02 5.67 -4.30
C GLY A 53 0.56 5.35 -2.90
N LEU A 54 1.87 5.49 -2.69
CA LEU A 54 2.53 5.38 -1.39
C LEU A 54 2.69 6.77 -0.74
N PRO A 55 2.95 6.84 0.58
CA PRO A 55 3.33 8.09 1.20
C PRO A 55 4.56 8.73 0.54
N ASP A 56 4.62 10.07 0.56
CA ASP A 56 5.77 10.80 0.04
C ASP A 56 7.08 10.32 0.69
N GLY A 57 8.14 10.20 -0.14
CA GLY A 57 9.45 9.72 0.30
C GLY A 57 9.55 8.22 0.57
N GLN A 58 8.48 7.45 0.41
CA GLN A 58 8.52 6.00 0.53
C GLN A 58 8.98 5.35 -0.77
N MET A 59 9.95 4.44 -0.68
CA MET A 59 10.45 3.66 -1.81
C MET A 59 9.35 2.77 -2.39
N GLY A 60 9.30 2.65 -3.71
CA GLY A 60 8.46 1.69 -4.41
C GLY A 60 8.84 0.25 -4.07
N ASN A 61 7.98 -0.66 -4.42
CA ASN A 61 8.19 -2.11 -4.28
C ASN A 61 7.52 -2.86 -5.43
N SER A 62 7.82 -4.14 -5.55
CA SER A 62 7.33 -4.94 -6.69
C SER A 62 5.81 -5.10 -6.69
N GLU A 63 5.18 -5.25 -5.53
CA GLU A 63 3.72 -5.41 -5.43
C GLU A 63 2.99 -4.15 -5.93
N VAL A 64 3.35 -3.02 -5.37
CA VAL A 64 2.78 -1.71 -5.72
C VAL A 64 3.15 -1.33 -7.16
N GLY A 65 4.39 -1.57 -7.58
CA GLY A 65 4.85 -1.28 -8.93
C GLY A 65 4.05 -2.04 -9.98
N HIS A 66 3.93 -3.36 -9.87
CA HIS A 66 3.17 -4.18 -10.82
C HIS A 66 1.68 -3.88 -10.80
N LEU A 67 1.13 -3.56 -9.62
CA LEU A 67 -0.27 -3.14 -9.49
C LEU A 67 -0.55 -1.86 -10.30
N ASN A 68 0.28 -0.83 -10.15
CA ASN A 68 0.13 0.43 -10.89
C ASN A 68 0.37 0.25 -12.39
N ILE A 69 1.37 -0.55 -12.78
CA ILE A 69 1.65 -0.86 -14.19
C ILE A 69 0.43 -1.52 -14.84
N GLY A 70 -0.11 -2.56 -14.24
CA GLY A 70 -1.26 -3.29 -14.77
C GLY A 70 -2.57 -2.51 -14.69
N ALA A 71 -2.78 -1.73 -13.64
CA ALA A 71 -3.96 -0.89 -13.47
C ALA A 71 -3.99 0.30 -14.45
N GLY A 72 -2.80 0.81 -14.88
CA GLY A 72 -2.66 2.00 -15.72
C GLY A 72 -3.27 3.25 -15.10
N ARG A 73 -3.28 3.30 -13.80
CA ARG A 73 -3.64 4.45 -12.97
C ARG A 73 -2.96 4.31 -11.62
N VAL A 74 -2.82 5.42 -10.90
CA VAL A 74 -2.29 5.36 -9.53
C VAL A 74 -3.32 4.69 -8.63
N VAL A 75 -2.92 3.59 -7.99
CA VAL A 75 -3.72 2.89 -6.98
C VAL A 75 -3.22 3.32 -5.61
N TYR A 76 -3.98 4.18 -4.95
CA TYR A 76 -3.58 4.74 -3.66
C TYR A 76 -3.75 3.72 -2.54
N GLN A 77 -2.74 3.58 -1.69
CA GLN A 77 -2.85 2.83 -0.45
C GLN A 77 -3.75 3.58 0.56
N ASP A 78 -4.32 2.83 1.50
CA ASP A 78 -5.33 3.34 2.44
C ASP A 78 -4.90 4.65 3.11
N LEU A 79 -3.68 4.72 3.65
CA LEU A 79 -3.18 5.93 4.30
C LEU A 79 -3.22 7.15 3.36
N VAL A 80 -2.71 7.01 2.15
CA VAL A 80 -2.64 8.11 1.17
C VAL A 80 -4.03 8.50 0.68
N LYS A 81 -4.89 7.51 0.42
CA LYS A 81 -6.28 7.73 0.01
C LYS A 81 -7.05 8.54 1.07
N ILE A 82 -6.93 8.15 2.33
CA ILE A 82 -7.60 8.83 3.44
C ILE A 82 -6.99 10.22 3.67
N ASN A 83 -5.65 10.35 3.64
CA ASN A 83 -4.97 11.66 3.75
C ASN A 83 -5.46 12.64 2.69
N ARG A 84 -5.59 12.20 1.44
CA ARG A 84 -6.10 13.04 0.35
C ARG A 84 -7.54 13.48 0.60
N ALA A 85 -8.41 12.54 0.97
CA ALA A 85 -9.80 12.84 1.29
C ALA A 85 -9.96 13.84 2.44
N CYS A 86 -9.08 13.75 3.44
CA CYS A 86 -9.04 14.70 4.56
C CYS A 86 -8.53 16.08 4.10
N SER A 87 -7.46 16.12 3.30
CA SER A 87 -6.81 17.39 2.92
C SER A 87 -7.58 18.20 1.88
N ASP A 88 -8.24 17.54 0.93
CA ASP A 88 -9.04 18.20 -0.11
C ASP A 88 -10.53 18.40 0.28
N GLY A 89 -10.93 17.91 1.45
CA GLY A 89 -12.28 18.01 1.97
C GLY A 89 -13.29 17.03 1.36
N SER A 90 -12.87 16.15 0.43
CA SER A 90 -13.76 15.18 -0.21
C SER A 90 -14.31 14.12 0.76
N ILE A 91 -13.73 13.98 1.93
CA ILE A 91 -14.26 13.12 3.01
C ILE A 91 -15.70 13.52 3.40
N LEU A 92 -16.08 14.79 3.26
CA LEU A 92 -17.44 15.27 3.52
C LEU A 92 -18.46 14.72 2.50
N ASP A 93 -17.99 14.30 1.32
CA ASP A 93 -18.84 13.69 0.29
C ASP A 93 -18.95 12.17 0.45
N ASN A 94 -18.18 11.57 1.35
CA ASN A 94 -18.23 10.14 1.63
C ASN A 94 -19.61 9.76 2.19
N PRO A 95 -20.34 8.83 1.53
CA PRO A 95 -21.71 8.46 1.95
C PRO A 95 -21.79 7.90 3.37
N MET A 96 -20.77 7.16 3.81
CA MET A 96 -20.75 6.55 5.14
C MET A 96 -20.42 7.59 6.22
N ILE A 97 -19.59 8.58 5.93
CA ILE A 97 -19.37 9.74 6.81
C ILE A 97 -20.67 10.51 6.98
N LYS A 98 -21.36 10.85 5.89
CA LYS A 98 -22.67 11.50 5.96
C LYS A 98 -23.66 10.71 6.80
N GLN A 99 -23.78 9.41 6.55
CA GLN A 99 -24.67 8.53 7.31
C GLN A 99 -24.36 8.55 8.81
N ALA A 100 -23.09 8.46 9.21
CA ALA A 100 -22.69 8.44 10.62
C ALA A 100 -23.07 9.72 11.35
N PHE A 101 -22.73 10.87 10.79
CA PHE A 101 -22.94 12.16 11.44
C PHE A 101 -24.41 12.61 11.36
N GLU A 102 -25.13 12.33 10.29
CA GLU A 102 -26.56 12.59 10.17
C GLU A 102 -27.37 11.73 11.16
N TYR A 103 -26.99 10.45 11.30
CA TYR A 103 -27.60 9.58 12.31
C TYR A 103 -27.40 10.14 13.73
N ALA A 104 -26.18 10.47 14.10
CA ALA A 104 -25.86 11.02 15.42
C ALA A 104 -26.64 12.29 15.70
N LYS A 105 -26.74 13.18 14.73
CA LYS A 105 -27.47 14.43 14.86
C LYS A 105 -28.98 14.20 15.02
N SER A 106 -29.58 13.35 14.19
CA SER A 106 -31.02 13.09 14.20
C SER A 106 -31.50 12.33 15.44
N HIS A 107 -30.65 11.47 16.01
CA HIS A 107 -30.96 10.66 17.18
C HIS A 107 -30.40 11.24 18.50
N ASN A 108 -29.68 12.36 18.42
CA ASN A 108 -28.94 12.93 19.55
C ASN A 108 -28.05 11.89 20.24
N SER A 109 -27.44 11.01 19.43
CA SER A 109 -26.55 9.94 19.91
C SER A 109 -25.13 10.48 20.12
N ASP A 110 -24.42 9.91 21.06
CA ASP A 110 -23.00 10.18 21.25
C ASP A 110 -22.18 9.62 20.07
N ILE A 111 -21.13 10.32 19.69
CA ILE A 111 -20.13 9.81 18.77
C ILE A 111 -18.85 9.49 19.53
N HIS A 112 -18.35 8.29 19.33
CA HIS A 112 -17.08 7.83 19.88
C HIS A 112 -16.07 7.63 18.76
N PHE A 113 -14.96 8.34 18.83
CA PHE A 113 -13.79 8.10 17.99
C PHE A 113 -12.80 7.29 18.81
N MET A 114 -12.42 6.11 18.36
CA MET A 114 -11.41 5.30 19.01
C MET A 114 -10.33 4.85 18.04
N GLY A 115 -9.12 4.72 18.52
CA GLY A 115 -7.97 4.28 17.72
C GLY A 115 -6.64 4.66 18.34
N LEU A 116 -5.57 4.29 17.66
CA LEU A 116 -4.20 4.58 18.08
C LEU A 116 -3.90 6.07 17.91
N THR A 117 -3.57 6.73 19.01
CA THR A 117 -3.35 8.18 19.04
C THR A 117 -1.86 8.52 19.06
N SER A 118 -1.23 8.40 17.90
CA SER A 118 0.17 8.77 17.67
C SER A 118 0.40 9.27 16.24
N ASP A 119 1.60 9.75 15.98
CA ASP A 119 2.07 10.16 14.65
C ASP A 119 2.96 9.09 13.98
N GLY A 120 2.99 7.87 14.50
CA GLY A 120 3.79 6.77 13.96
C GLY A 120 3.41 6.35 12.53
N GLY A 121 2.16 6.59 12.12
CA GLY A 121 1.70 6.38 10.74
C GLY A 121 1.61 4.92 10.31
N VAL A 122 1.61 3.97 11.24
CA VAL A 122 1.52 2.52 10.95
C VAL A 122 0.09 2.02 10.97
N HIS A 123 -0.67 2.35 12.01
CA HIS A 123 -2.05 1.87 12.21
C HIS A 123 -3.11 2.95 12.01
N SER A 124 -2.74 4.19 12.24
CA SER A 124 -3.65 5.34 12.29
C SER A 124 -2.91 6.65 12.00
N SER A 125 -3.69 7.73 11.91
CA SER A 125 -3.15 9.08 11.79
C SER A 125 -3.95 10.04 12.69
N LEU A 126 -3.24 10.88 13.45
CA LEU A 126 -3.87 11.95 14.23
C LEU A 126 -4.62 12.94 13.34
N ASN A 127 -4.13 13.20 12.12
CA ASN A 127 -4.81 14.09 11.18
C ASN A 127 -6.19 13.54 10.78
N HIS A 128 -6.34 12.22 10.67
CA HIS A 128 -7.65 11.60 10.43
C HIS A 128 -8.60 11.83 11.61
N LEU A 129 -8.11 11.65 12.85
CA LEU A 129 -8.88 11.93 14.06
C LEU A 129 -9.30 13.40 14.11
N PHE A 130 -8.39 14.32 13.87
CA PHE A 130 -8.68 15.76 13.88
C PHE A 130 -9.72 16.14 12.82
N THR A 131 -9.63 15.56 11.63
CA THR A 131 -10.63 15.73 10.58
C THR A 131 -12.00 15.23 11.02
N LEU A 132 -12.09 14.07 11.68
CA LEU A 132 -13.35 13.54 12.21
C LEU A 132 -13.95 14.46 13.28
N CYS A 133 -13.12 15.03 14.14
CA CYS A 133 -13.57 16.03 15.14
C CYS A 133 -14.06 17.31 14.45
N ASP A 134 -13.41 17.78 13.41
CA ASP A 134 -13.83 18.94 12.62
C ASP A 134 -15.16 18.67 11.91
N ILE A 135 -15.39 17.45 11.43
CA ILE A 135 -16.70 17.05 10.86
C ILE A 135 -17.79 17.08 11.92
N ALA A 136 -17.51 16.61 13.13
CA ALA A 136 -18.47 16.72 14.25
C ALA A 136 -18.86 18.19 14.51
N LYS A 137 -17.90 19.10 14.51
CA LYS A 137 -18.14 20.56 14.59
C LYS A 137 -18.97 21.06 13.41
N HIS A 138 -18.67 20.63 12.20
CA HIS A 138 -19.42 20.99 10.99
C HIS A 138 -20.92 20.62 11.09
N TYR A 139 -21.22 19.48 11.71
CA TYR A 139 -22.59 19.03 11.97
C TYR A 139 -23.19 19.62 13.27
N ASN A 140 -22.46 20.48 13.99
CA ASN A 140 -22.83 21.01 15.31
C ASN A 140 -23.09 19.93 16.37
N ILE A 141 -22.29 18.88 16.37
CA ILE A 141 -22.37 17.79 17.33
C ILE A 141 -21.27 18.01 18.38
N THR A 142 -21.66 18.38 19.60
CA THR A 142 -20.73 18.61 20.73
C THR A 142 -20.47 17.35 21.57
N ASN A 143 -21.39 16.39 21.55
CA ASN A 143 -21.29 15.12 22.26
C ASN A 143 -20.46 14.10 21.43
N HIS A 144 -19.22 14.46 21.11
CA HIS A 144 -18.22 13.57 20.51
C HIS A 144 -17.04 13.38 21.47
N TYR A 145 -16.56 12.15 21.55
CA TYR A 145 -15.61 11.70 22.53
C TYR A 145 -14.49 10.90 21.90
N VAL A 146 -13.27 11.06 22.39
CA VAL A 146 -12.10 10.33 21.89
C VAL A 146 -11.66 9.31 22.95
N HIS A 147 -11.54 8.07 22.53
CA HIS A 147 -10.92 6.99 23.30
C HIS A 147 -9.52 6.75 22.75
N CYS A 148 -8.52 7.16 23.53
CA CYS A 148 -7.13 7.15 23.09
C CYS A 148 -6.47 5.80 23.39
N PHE A 149 -6.02 5.10 22.33
CA PHE A 149 -5.11 3.96 22.47
C PHE A 149 -3.68 4.48 22.33
N MET A 150 -2.85 4.26 23.36
CA MET A 150 -1.50 4.79 23.42
C MET A 150 -0.51 3.87 22.73
N ASP A 151 0.44 4.44 22.01
CA ASP A 151 1.35 3.71 21.12
C ASP A 151 2.60 3.19 21.84
N GLY A 152 3.67 3.97 21.90
CA GLY A 152 4.93 3.58 22.51
C GLY A 152 5.69 2.44 21.85
N ARG A 153 5.21 1.96 20.70
CA ARG A 153 5.83 0.89 19.90
C ARG A 153 6.28 1.39 18.54
N ASP A 154 5.43 2.13 17.84
CA ASP A 154 5.73 2.76 16.56
C ASP A 154 6.23 4.21 16.77
N THR A 155 6.24 4.68 18.00
CA THR A 155 6.74 5.97 18.46
C THR A 155 7.55 5.79 19.75
N ASP A 156 8.23 6.85 20.20
CA ASP A 156 8.95 6.85 21.49
C ASP A 156 8.02 6.44 22.63
N PRO A 157 8.48 5.56 23.55
CA PRO A 157 7.65 5.01 24.64
C PRO A 157 7.00 6.01 25.59
N LYS A 158 7.49 7.25 25.61
CA LYS A 158 6.96 8.34 26.46
C LYS A 158 6.50 9.56 25.68
N SER A 159 6.27 9.42 24.37
CA SER A 159 5.79 10.52 23.51
C SER A 159 4.29 10.75 23.60
N GLY A 160 3.54 9.81 24.13
CA GLY A 160 2.07 9.82 24.16
C GLY A 160 1.46 11.01 24.86
N ILE A 161 2.13 11.55 25.90
CA ILE A 161 1.66 12.75 26.62
C ILE A 161 1.55 13.95 25.68
N THR A 162 2.45 14.10 24.73
CA THR A 162 2.41 15.19 23.73
C THR A 162 1.25 15.03 22.77
N PHE A 163 0.88 13.80 22.45
CA PHE A 163 -0.31 13.51 21.60
C PHE A 163 -1.60 13.78 22.35
N ILE A 164 -1.70 13.43 23.63
CA ILE A 164 -2.84 13.79 24.49
C ILE A 164 -3.04 15.30 24.49
N ASP A 165 -1.98 16.08 24.69
CA ASP A 165 -2.05 17.55 24.70
C ASP A 165 -2.53 18.11 23.37
N LYS A 166 -2.02 17.60 22.24
CA LYS A 166 -2.48 18.00 20.91
C LYS A 166 -3.95 17.68 20.66
N ILE A 167 -4.41 16.52 21.11
CA ILE A 167 -5.81 16.11 20.98
C ILE A 167 -6.71 17.02 21.85
N GLU A 168 -6.36 17.27 23.08
CA GLU A 168 -7.12 18.17 23.94
C GLU A 168 -7.20 19.60 23.38
N GLU A 169 -6.10 20.11 22.86
CA GLU A 169 -6.11 21.43 22.24
C GLU A 169 -7.01 21.48 21.01
N HIS A 170 -6.97 20.47 20.15
CA HIS A 170 -7.88 20.39 19.00
C HIS A 170 -9.35 20.28 19.44
N LEU A 171 -9.65 19.45 20.43
CA LEU A 171 -11.00 19.27 20.95
C LEU A 171 -11.59 20.56 21.56
N LYS A 172 -10.77 21.46 22.10
CA LYS A 172 -11.24 22.80 22.54
C LYS A 172 -11.88 23.58 21.38
N THR A 173 -11.41 23.37 20.16
CA THR A 173 -11.94 24.04 18.96
C THR A 173 -13.23 23.40 18.45
N THR A 174 -13.49 22.13 18.78
CA THR A 174 -14.62 21.35 18.25
C THR A 174 -15.72 21.08 19.28
N GLY A 175 -15.41 21.22 20.57
CA GLY A 175 -16.36 21.00 21.69
C GLY A 175 -16.39 19.58 22.23
N GLY A 176 -15.57 18.66 21.71
CA GLY A 176 -15.46 17.29 22.20
C GLY A 176 -14.54 17.14 23.42
N LYS A 177 -14.41 15.93 23.91
CA LYS A 177 -13.57 15.58 25.08
C LYS A 177 -12.89 14.23 24.90
N ILE A 178 -11.72 14.04 25.50
CA ILE A 178 -11.14 12.71 25.69
C ILE A 178 -11.97 11.98 26.75
N ALA A 179 -12.48 10.81 26.44
CA ALA A 179 -13.27 10.00 27.38
C ALA A 179 -12.44 8.96 28.13
N SER A 180 -11.41 8.43 27.49
CA SER A 180 -10.59 7.37 28.08
C SER A 180 -9.20 7.28 27.44
N VAL A 181 -8.26 6.69 28.17
CA VAL A 181 -6.89 6.43 27.73
C VAL A 181 -6.50 5.01 28.14
N ILE A 182 -5.92 4.25 27.24
CA ILE A 182 -5.43 2.89 27.49
C ILE A 182 -4.31 2.55 26.51
N GLY A 183 -3.31 1.78 26.95
CA GLY A 183 -2.22 1.32 26.09
C GLY A 183 -2.70 0.31 25.04
N ARG A 184 -2.05 0.34 23.87
CA ARG A 184 -2.32 -0.57 22.76
C ARG A 184 -2.10 -2.04 23.10
N TYR A 185 -1.26 -2.33 24.09
CA TYR A 185 -1.07 -3.69 24.61
C TYR A 185 -2.39 -4.37 24.97
N TYR A 186 -3.35 -3.61 25.50
CA TYR A 186 -4.69 -4.08 25.85
C TYR A 186 -5.68 -3.95 24.69
N ALA A 187 -5.82 -2.75 24.13
CA ALA A 187 -6.89 -2.43 23.18
C ALA A 187 -6.65 -2.97 21.77
N MET A 188 -5.40 -3.26 21.42
CA MET A 188 -4.99 -3.65 20.08
C MET A 188 -4.26 -5.00 20.06
N ASP A 189 -4.72 -5.94 20.89
CA ASP A 189 -4.26 -7.33 20.81
C ASP A 189 -4.66 -7.98 19.49
N ARG A 190 -3.85 -8.93 19.01
CA ARG A 190 -4.13 -9.74 17.82
C ARG A 190 -3.88 -11.24 18.02
N ASP A 191 -3.54 -11.63 19.24
CA ASP A 191 -3.11 -12.98 19.61
C ASP A 191 -4.16 -13.72 20.44
N LYS A 192 -5.42 -13.25 20.40
CA LYS A 192 -6.56 -13.79 21.16
C LYS A 192 -6.33 -13.82 22.68
N ARG A 193 -5.61 -12.82 23.17
CA ARG A 193 -5.45 -12.56 24.59
C ARG A 193 -6.67 -11.79 25.10
N TRP A 194 -7.77 -12.50 25.26
CA TRP A 194 -9.06 -11.90 25.62
C TRP A 194 -9.04 -11.17 26.95
N GLU A 195 -8.17 -11.57 27.88
CA GLU A 195 -7.94 -10.87 29.14
C GLU A 195 -7.44 -9.43 28.93
N ARG A 196 -6.67 -9.17 27.85
CA ARG A 196 -6.22 -7.82 27.48
C ARG A 196 -7.37 -7.02 26.87
N ILE A 197 -8.10 -7.61 25.95
CA ILE A 197 -9.27 -7.00 25.32
C ILE A 197 -10.35 -6.68 26.35
N LYS A 198 -10.51 -7.51 27.37
CA LYS A 198 -11.43 -7.28 28.49
C LYS A 198 -11.14 -5.95 29.20
N GLU A 199 -9.89 -5.62 29.46
CA GLU A 199 -9.49 -4.35 30.06
C GLU A 199 -9.96 -3.15 29.21
N ALA A 200 -9.77 -3.23 27.88
CA ALA A 200 -10.24 -2.20 26.97
C ALA A 200 -11.77 -2.15 26.88
N TYR A 201 -12.43 -3.32 26.78
CA TYR A 201 -13.89 -3.40 26.75
C TYR A 201 -14.51 -2.77 27.98
N ASP A 202 -14.04 -3.15 29.18
CA ASP A 202 -14.56 -2.63 30.43
C ASP A 202 -14.36 -1.12 30.57
N LEU A 203 -13.26 -0.58 30.05
CA LEU A 203 -13.05 0.86 30.01
C LEU A 203 -14.03 1.55 29.05
N LEU A 204 -14.14 1.05 27.84
CA LEU A 204 -14.97 1.65 26.80
C LEU A 204 -16.47 1.59 27.10
N VAL A 205 -16.93 0.46 27.61
CA VAL A 205 -18.38 0.18 27.82
C VAL A 205 -18.83 0.47 29.27
N ASN A 206 -17.99 0.11 30.23
CA ASN A 206 -18.36 0.20 31.65
C ASN A 206 -17.67 1.35 32.41
N GLY A 207 -16.77 2.09 31.74
CA GLY A 207 -16.02 3.19 32.36
C GLY A 207 -15.06 2.74 33.47
N LYS A 208 -14.68 1.46 33.48
CA LYS A 208 -13.77 0.91 34.48
C LYS A 208 -12.34 1.27 34.22
N GLY A 209 -11.69 1.99 35.09
CA GLY A 209 -10.31 2.40 35.02
C GLY A 209 -9.92 3.33 36.15
N ALA A 210 -8.67 3.71 36.22
CA ALA A 210 -8.20 4.75 37.11
C ALA A 210 -8.93 6.06 36.80
N LYS A 211 -9.42 6.73 37.82
CA LYS A 211 -10.28 7.92 37.68
C LYS A 211 -9.45 9.20 37.71
N TYR A 212 -9.52 9.97 36.63
CA TYR A 212 -8.82 11.25 36.48
C TYR A 212 -9.73 12.29 35.80
N GLN A 213 -9.60 13.55 36.23
CA GLN A 213 -10.20 14.69 35.54
C GLN A 213 -9.25 15.33 34.51
N ASP A 214 -7.96 15.07 34.63
CA ASP A 214 -6.91 15.59 33.77
C ASP A 214 -6.16 14.44 33.12
N MET A 215 -6.29 14.29 31.80
CA MET A 215 -5.67 13.20 31.04
C MET A 215 -4.15 13.37 30.91
N HIS A 216 -3.65 14.61 30.83
CA HIS A 216 -2.22 14.87 30.88
C HIS A 216 -1.59 14.36 32.18
N GLN A 217 -2.20 14.71 33.32
CA GLN A 217 -1.76 14.25 34.64
C GLN A 217 -1.83 12.73 34.77
N ALA A 218 -2.88 12.10 34.24
CA ALA A 218 -3.03 10.66 34.25
C ALA A 218 -1.88 9.94 33.53
N VAL A 219 -1.49 10.42 32.36
CA VAL A 219 -0.36 9.87 31.61
C VAL A 219 0.98 10.16 32.31
N ALA A 220 1.17 11.37 32.85
CA ALA A 220 2.36 11.72 33.63
C ALA A 220 2.52 10.79 34.85
N ASP A 221 1.45 10.50 35.57
CA ASP A 221 1.46 9.57 36.71
C ASP A 221 1.84 8.15 36.29
N SER A 222 1.39 7.71 35.11
CA SER A 222 1.81 6.41 34.56
C SER A 222 3.31 6.37 34.32
N TYR A 223 3.89 7.42 33.75
CA TYR A 223 5.33 7.52 33.54
C TYR A 223 6.11 7.56 34.87
N ASN A 224 5.61 8.24 35.88
CA ASN A 224 6.20 8.28 37.22
C ASN A 224 6.21 6.89 37.87
N ASN A 225 5.29 6.02 37.50
CA ASN A 225 5.22 4.62 37.93
C ASN A 225 5.94 3.67 36.94
N GLU A 226 6.80 4.18 36.07
CA GLU A 226 7.58 3.42 35.09
C GLU A 226 6.71 2.64 34.07
N ILE A 227 5.47 3.06 33.86
CA ILE A 227 4.55 2.51 32.86
C ILE A 227 4.60 3.42 31.63
N THR A 228 5.09 2.87 30.52
CA THR A 228 5.20 3.58 29.25
C THR A 228 3.91 3.46 28.43
N ASP A 229 3.80 4.19 27.33
CA ASP A 229 2.59 4.35 26.53
C ASP A 229 1.92 3.02 26.16
N GLU A 230 2.68 2.06 25.64
CA GLU A 230 2.15 0.77 25.19
C GLU A 230 1.38 0.04 26.28
N PHE A 231 1.81 0.18 27.53
CA PHE A 231 1.32 -0.57 28.69
C PHE A 231 0.46 0.25 29.65
N ILE A 232 0.06 1.47 29.28
CA ILE A 232 -0.82 2.29 30.11
C ILE A 232 -2.09 1.52 30.43
N LYS A 233 -2.35 1.36 31.72
CA LYS A 233 -3.55 0.70 32.23
C LYS A 233 -4.78 1.57 31.98
N PRO A 234 -6.00 0.99 31.99
CA PRO A 234 -7.23 1.74 31.74
C PRO A 234 -7.36 3.00 32.63
N ILE A 235 -7.59 4.14 31.98
CA ILE A 235 -7.83 5.43 32.60
C ILE A 235 -9.18 5.97 32.11
N SER A 236 -10.10 6.22 33.05
CA SER A 236 -11.39 6.80 32.76
C SER A 236 -11.37 8.30 33.09
N HIS A 237 -11.76 9.12 32.14
CA HIS A 237 -11.98 10.54 32.36
C HIS A 237 -13.33 10.71 33.07
N ILE A 238 -13.31 11.33 34.24
CA ILE A 238 -14.47 11.50 35.09
C ILE A 238 -14.88 12.96 35.24
N ASP A 239 -16.17 13.16 35.49
CA ASP A 239 -16.73 14.46 35.88
C ASP A 239 -16.45 14.79 37.37
N GLU A 240 -16.93 15.94 37.80
CA GLU A 240 -16.82 16.40 39.20
C GLU A 240 -17.47 15.45 40.22
N ASN A 241 -18.44 14.64 39.76
CA ASN A 241 -19.17 13.66 40.60
C ASN A 241 -18.49 12.28 40.59
N GLY A 242 -17.39 12.11 39.88
CA GLY A 242 -16.67 10.84 39.80
C GLY A 242 -17.26 9.83 38.81
N ASN A 243 -18.17 10.25 37.94
CA ASN A 243 -18.72 9.43 36.87
C ASN A 243 -17.92 9.56 35.60
N ALA A 244 -17.78 8.46 34.83
CA ALA A 244 -17.18 8.53 33.49
C ALA A 244 -17.95 9.54 32.64
N ILE A 245 -17.21 10.43 31.96
CA ILE A 245 -17.86 11.48 31.14
C ILE A 245 -18.57 10.91 29.91
N ALA A 246 -18.11 9.77 29.40
CA ALA A 246 -18.78 9.03 28.33
C ALA A 246 -18.32 7.57 28.29
N THR A 247 -19.26 6.70 28.01
CA THR A 247 -19.06 5.28 27.72
C THR A 247 -19.85 4.89 26.49
N ILE A 248 -19.41 3.86 25.78
CA ILE A 248 -20.10 3.36 24.58
C ILE A 248 -21.34 2.57 25.02
N LYS A 249 -22.49 2.93 24.48
CA LYS A 249 -23.79 2.31 24.80
C LYS A 249 -24.61 2.06 23.55
N ASN A 250 -25.62 1.22 23.67
CA ASN A 250 -26.55 0.92 22.57
C ASN A 250 -27.09 2.20 21.93
N GLY A 251 -27.11 2.25 20.62
CA GLY A 251 -27.56 3.39 19.84
C GLY A 251 -26.49 4.44 19.56
N ASP A 252 -25.29 4.31 20.11
CA ASP A 252 -24.19 5.23 19.85
C ASP A 252 -23.55 5.00 18.48
N VAL A 253 -22.91 6.04 17.95
CA VAL A 253 -22.05 5.98 16.79
C VAL A 253 -20.61 5.76 17.26
N VAL A 254 -19.95 4.76 16.70
CA VAL A 254 -18.53 4.49 16.94
C VAL A 254 -17.79 4.55 15.61
N ILE A 255 -16.73 5.34 15.54
CA ILE A 255 -15.80 5.37 14.40
C ILE A 255 -14.44 4.94 14.91
N PHE A 256 -13.99 3.77 14.45
CA PHE A 256 -12.65 3.26 14.71
C PHE A 256 -11.73 3.76 13.57
N PHE A 257 -10.86 4.72 13.86
CA PHE A 257 -10.07 5.41 12.83
C PHE A 257 -8.74 4.74 12.46
N ASN A 258 -8.44 3.54 12.98
CA ASN A 258 -7.33 2.75 12.49
C ASN A 258 -7.60 2.29 11.05
N TYR A 259 -6.64 2.47 10.15
CA TYR A 259 -6.75 2.00 8.76
C TYR A 259 -6.06 0.65 8.53
N ARG A 260 -5.22 0.17 9.46
CA ARG A 260 -4.63 -1.17 9.42
C ARG A 260 -5.49 -2.14 10.23
N ASN A 261 -5.77 -3.30 9.63
CA ASN A 261 -6.79 -4.24 10.10
C ASN A 261 -6.34 -5.23 11.18
N ASP A 262 -5.07 -5.64 11.20
CA ASP A 262 -4.60 -6.79 11.97
C ASP A 262 -4.84 -6.69 13.49
N ARG A 263 -4.77 -5.48 14.04
CA ARG A 263 -4.99 -5.20 15.47
C ARG A 263 -6.34 -4.54 15.78
N ALA A 264 -7.22 -4.40 14.80
CA ALA A 264 -8.54 -3.82 14.97
C ALA A 264 -9.64 -4.89 15.11
N LYS A 265 -9.36 -6.13 14.75
CA LYS A 265 -10.36 -7.21 14.67
C LYS A 265 -10.96 -7.58 16.00
N GLU A 266 -10.15 -7.79 17.03
CA GLU A 266 -10.61 -8.37 18.30
C GLU A 266 -11.55 -7.45 19.06
N ILE A 267 -11.19 -6.17 19.23
CA ILE A 267 -12.08 -5.20 19.89
C ILE A 267 -13.38 -4.97 19.10
N THR A 268 -13.29 -4.95 17.77
CA THR A 268 -14.47 -4.86 16.89
C THR A 268 -15.38 -6.06 17.07
N THR A 269 -14.82 -7.27 17.19
CA THR A 269 -15.58 -8.50 17.39
C THR A 269 -16.39 -8.47 18.69
N VAL A 270 -15.77 -8.12 19.80
CA VAL A 270 -16.47 -8.12 21.11
C VAL A 270 -17.48 -6.99 21.24
N LEU A 271 -17.29 -5.89 20.52
CA LEU A 271 -18.25 -4.77 20.51
C LEU A 271 -19.46 -5.03 19.60
N THR A 272 -19.28 -5.79 18.48
CA THR A 272 -20.28 -5.81 17.41
C THR A 272 -20.70 -7.19 16.92
N GLN A 273 -19.89 -8.24 17.08
CA GLN A 273 -20.13 -9.52 16.38
C GLN A 273 -20.64 -10.64 17.30
N SER A 274 -19.94 -10.89 18.39
CA SER A 274 -20.25 -12.03 19.27
C SER A 274 -19.95 -11.74 20.71
N ASP A 275 -20.81 -12.28 21.59
CA ASP A 275 -20.57 -12.25 23.03
C ASP A 275 -19.40 -13.17 23.39
N ASN A 276 -18.58 -12.74 24.33
CA ASN A 276 -17.63 -13.58 25.04
C ASN A 276 -18.09 -13.70 26.50
N LYS A 277 -18.95 -14.68 26.75
CA LYS A 277 -19.61 -14.84 28.06
C LYS A 277 -18.64 -15.20 29.17
N ASP A 278 -17.60 -15.95 28.85
CA ASP A 278 -16.57 -16.35 29.83
C ASP A 278 -15.80 -15.13 30.38
N MET A 279 -15.68 -14.11 29.54
CA MET A 279 -15.02 -12.84 29.87
C MET A 279 -16.01 -11.71 30.14
N GLU A 280 -17.31 -11.98 30.23
CA GLU A 280 -18.37 -10.98 30.47
C GLU A 280 -18.29 -9.78 29.49
N MET A 281 -18.03 -10.06 28.23
CA MET A 281 -18.09 -9.08 27.15
C MET A 281 -19.30 -9.38 26.25
N TYR A 282 -20.14 -8.38 26.07
CA TYR A 282 -21.38 -8.51 25.31
C TYR A 282 -21.40 -7.48 24.18
N LYS A 283 -21.80 -7.93 22.99
CA LYS A 283 -21.94 -7.03 21.84
C LYS A 283 -23.05 -6.02 22.09
N LEU A 284 -22.86 -4.83 21.51
CA LEU A 284 -23.78 -3.72 21.60
C LEU A 284 -24.48 -3.48 20.25
N ASP A 285 -25.64 -2.87 20.28
CA ASP A 285 -26.33 -2.37 19.10
C ASP A 285 -25.77 -0.97 18.76
N LEU A 286 -24.82 -0.92 17.86
CA LEU A 286 -24.04 0.27 17.50
C LEU A 286 -24.17 0.62 16.03
N GLN A 287 -24.10 1.92 15.74
CA GLN A 287 -23.74 2.41 14.43
C GLN A 287 -22.20 2.43 14.35
N TYR A 288 -21.62 1.29 13.96
CA TYR A 288 -20.19 1.06 14.03
C TYR A 288 -19.53 1.19 12.65
N TYR A 289 -18.56 2.08 12.55
CA TYR A 289 -17.83 2.41 11.34
C TYR A 289 -16.35 2.05 11.47
N CYS A 290 -15.87 1.20 10.57
CA CYS A 290 -14.47 0.88 10.43
C CYS A 290 -13.85 1.82 9.39
N MET A 291 -12.68 2.39 9.66
CA MET A 291 -12.00 3.24 8.68
C MET A 291 -11.74 2.48 7.37
N THR A 292 -11.33 1.22 7.48
CA THR A 292 -11.10 0.27 6.38
C THR A 292 -11.71 -1.08 6.74
N PRO A 293 -11.84 -2.04 5.80
CA PRO A 293 -12.30 -3.39 6.13
C PRO A 293 -11.34 -4.10 7.10
N TYR A 294 -11.83 -4.45 8.29
CA TYR A 294 -11.02 -5.18 9.27
C TYR A 294 -11.11 -6.69 9.09
N ASP A 295 -12.30 -7.19 8.84
CA ASP A 295 -12.57 -8.61 8.61
C ASP A 295 -13.79 -8.75 7.70
N ALA A 296 -13.64 -9.54 6.62
CA ALA A 296 -14.71 -9.77 5.65
C ALA A 296 -15.91 -10.52 6.24
N THR A 297 -15.74 -11.18 7.38
CA THR A 297 -16.83 -11.91 8.08
C THR A 297 -17.66 -11.03 8.99
N CYS A 298 -17.23 -9.80 9.29
CA CYS A 298 -17.99 -8.87 10.13
C CYS A 298 -19.30 -8.46 9.44
N LYS A 299 -20.39 -8.52 10.23
CA LYS A 299 -21.74 -8.14 9.80
C LYS A 299 -22.24 -6.95 10.60
N GLY A 300 -23.07 -6.13 9.95
CA GLY A 300 -23.69 -4.98 10.62
C GLY A 300 -22.74 -3.84 10.96
N VAL A 301 -21.55 -3.83 10.39
CA VAL A 301 -20.59 -2.74 10.47
C VAL A 301 -20.51 -2.03 9.12
N TYR A 302 -20.19 -0.73 9.15
CA TYR A 302 -20.01 0.08 7.96
C TYR A 302 -18.53 0.34 7.73
N ILE A 303 -18.15 0.59 6.48
CA ILE A 303 -16.77 0.83 6.08
C ILE A 303 -16.68 2.21 5.44
N LEU A 304 -15.82 3.08 5.99
CA LEU A 304 -15.65 4.43 5.47
C LEU A 304 -14.89 4.45 4.14
N PHE A 305 -13.78 3.70 4.08
CA PHE A 305 -12.94 3.58 2.89
C PHE A 305 -12.78 2.10 2.56
N ASP A 306 -13.64 1.61 1.68
CA ASP A 306 -13.59 0.21 1.25
C ASP A 306 -12.46 -0.03 0.26
N LYS A 307 -12.05 -1.28 0.13
CA LYS A 307 -11.09 -1.68 -0.90
C LYS A 307 -11.69 -1.42 -2.28
N GLU A 308 -10.96 -0.68 -3.08
CA GLU A 308 -11.30 -0.54 -4.49
C GLU A 308 -10.97 -1.85 -5.21
N ASN A 309 -11.95 -2.42 -5.90
CA ASN A 309 -11.66 -3.43 -6.91
C ASN A 309 -10.91 -2.74 -8.05
N VAL A 310 -9.70 -3.17 -8.31
CA VAL A 310 -8.92 -2.67 -9.44
C VAL A 310 -9.44 -3.35 -10.70
N THR A 311 -10.43 -2.73 -11.34
CA THR A 311 -11.03 -3.16 -12.61
C THR A 311 -10.36 -2.47 -13.80
N ASP A 312 -10.68 -2.93 -14.99
CA ASP A 312 -10.17 -2.38 -16.25
C ASP A 312 -8.63 -2.32 -16.31
N THR A 313 -8.01 -3.37 -15.75
CA THR A 313 -6.56 -3.58 -15.87
C THR A 313 -6.19 -3.86 -17.32
N LEU A 314 -4.89 -3.74 -17.64
CA LEU A 314 -4.38 -4.05 -18.98
C LEU A 314 -4.77 -5.48 -19.38
N GLY A 315 -4.57 -6.47 -18.50
CA GLY A 315 -4.94 -7.87 -18.75
C GLY A 315 -6.44 -8.05 -19.01
N GLU A 316 -7.28 -7.35 -18.25
CA GLU A 316 -8.74 -7.37 -18.45
C GLU A 316 -9.14 -6.74 -19.79
N THR A 317 -8.56 -5.60 -20.12
CA THR A 317 -8.83 -4.87 -21.37
C THR A 317 -8.44 -5.70 -22.60
N ILE A 318 -7.28 -6.35 -22.56
CA ILE A 318 -6.81 -7.26 -23.63
C ILE A 318 -7.78 -8.46 -23.77
N SER A 319 -8.20 -9.04 -22.65
CA SER A 319 -9.15 -10.14 -22.65
C SER A 319 -10.54 -9.74 -23.22
N LYS A 320 -11.06 -8.58 -22.81
CA LYS A 320 -12.32 -8.04 -23.34
C LYS A 320 -12.25 -7.78 -24.84
N ALA A 321 -11.07 -7.45 -25.35
CA ALA A 321 -10.83 -7.30 -26.78
C ALA A 321 -10.66 -8.64 -27.54
N ASN A 322 -10.82 -9.77 -26.84
CA ASN A 322 -10.63 -11.11 -27.35
C ASN A 322 -9.22 -11.36 -27.94
N LEU A 323 -8.20 -10.70 -27.38
CA LEU A 323 -6.80 -10.88 -27.70
C LEU A 323 -6.15 -11.90 -26.77
N ARG A 324 -5.05 -12.50 -27.23
CA ARG A 324 -4.29 -13.49 -26.44
C ARG A 324 -3.11 -12.85 -25.75
N GLN A 325 -2.89 -13.24 -24.51
CA GLN A 325 -1.80 -12.70 -23.69
C GLN A 325 -1.05 -13.80 -22.94
N LEU A 326 0.23 -13.56 -22.70
CA LEU A 326 1.12 -14.43 -21.92
C LEU A 326 1.74 -13.64 -20.77
N HIS A 327 1.70 -14.19 -19.58
CA HIS A 327 2.38 -13.69 -18.39
C HIS A 327 3.42 -14.72 -17.95
N ILE A 328 4.68 -14.33 -17.88
CA ILE A 328 5.80 -15.24 -17.59
C ILE A 328 6.79 -14.62 -16.60
N ALA A 329 7.16 -15.38 -15.59
CA ALA A 329 8.23 -15.04 -14.64
C ALA A 329 8.72 -16.29 -13.90
N GLU A 330 9.85 -16.16 -13.21
CA GLU A 330 10.25 -17.17 -12.22
C GLU A 330 9.50 -17.03 -10.89
N THR A 331 9.57 -18.04 -10.02
CA THR A 331 8.75 -18.18 -8.79
C THR A 331 8.67 -16.89 -7.97
N GLU A 332 9.80 -16.23 -7.72
CA GLU A 332 9.88 -15.02 -6.88
C GLU A 332 9.04 -13.85 -7.40
N LYS A 333 8.80 -13.80 -8.70
CA LYS A 333 8.08 -12.71 -9.36
C LYS A 333 6.82 -13.15 -10.12
N TYR A 334 6.45 -14.43 -10.02
CA TYR A 334 5.26 -14.92 -10.70
C TYR A 334 3.97 -14.24 -10.24
N ALA A 335 3.78 -14.07 -8.92
CA ALA A 335 2.63 -13.36 -8.38
C ALA A 335 2.57 -11.90 -8.85
N HIS A 336 3.72 -11.28 -9.08
CA HIS A 336 3.79 -9.87 -9.51
C HIS A 336 3.26 -9.68 -10.94
N VAL A 337 3.61 -10.55 -11.88
CA VAL A 337 3.10 -10.47 -13.25
C VAL A 337 1.71 -11.10 -13.42
N THR A 338 1.15 -11.74 -12.42
CA THR A 338 -0.17 -12.36 -12.44
C THR A 338 -1.15 -11.66 -11.50
N PHE A 339 -1.11 -11.96 -10.22
CA PHE A 339 -2.02 -11.44 -9.21
C PHE A 339 -1.99 -9.90 -9.13
N PHE A 340 -0.83 -9.31 -8.88
CA PHE A 340 -0.71 -7.86 -8.72
C PHE A 340 -0.94 -7.10 -10.04
N PHE A 341 -0.37 -7.57 -11.12
CA PHE A 341 -0.55 -6.99 -12.45
C PHE A 341 -2.03 -7.00 -12.89
N ASN A 342 -2.78 -8.02 -12.50
CA ASN A 342 -4.21 -8.14 -12.77
C ASN A 342 -5.10 -7.49 -11.69
N GLY A 343 -4.56 -6.60 -10.88
CA GLY A 343 -5.34 -5.81 -9.92
C GLY A 343 -5.81 -6.58 -8.69
N GLY A 344 -5.08 -7.63 -8.28
CA GLY A 344 -5.45 -8.49 -7.16
C GLY A 344 -6.32 -9.68 -7.57
N ARG A 345 -6.35 -10.03 -8.85
CA ARG A 345 -7.10 -11.16 -9.39
C ARG A 345 -6.22 -12.40 -9.51
N GLU A 346 -6.60 -13.48 -8.82
CA GLU A 346 -5.88 -14.75 -8.85
C GLU A 346 -6.17 -15.55 -10.13
N VAL A 347 -7.43 -15.59 -10.54
CA VAL A 347 -7.88 -16.39 -11.69
C VAL A 347 -7.49 -15.71 -13.00
N PRO A 348 -6.83 -16.42 -13.96
CA PRO A 348 -6.53 -15.86 -15.27
C PRO A 348 -7.76 -15.30 -15.98
N TYR A 349 -7.55 -14.27 -16.78
CA TYR A 349 -8.57 -13.79 -17.71
C TYR A 349 -8.76 -14.78 -18.87
N GLN A 350 -9.85 -14.67 -19.58
CA GLN A 350 -10.04 -15.41 -20.82
C GLN A 350 -8.91 -15.09 -21.81
N ASN A 351 -8.33 -16.10 -22.45
CA ASN A 351 -7.18 -15.97 -23.36
C ASN A 351 -5.87 -15.49 -22.71
N GLU A 352 -5.74 -15.64 -21.40
CA GLU A 352 -4.50 -15.42 -20.64
C GLU A 352 -3.83 -16.76 -20.35
N ASP A 353 -2.64 -16.95 -20.90
CA ASP A 353 -1.76 -18.07 -20.56
C ASP A 353 -0.70 -17.59 -19.54
N ARG A 354 -0.27 -18.46 -18.66
CA ARG A 354 0.73 -18.19 -17.62
C ARG A 354 1.82 -19.25 -17.65
N ILE A 355 3.08 -18.81 -17.56
CA ILE A 355 4.25 -19.70 -17.46
C ILE A 355 5.03 -19.35 -16.21
N LEU A 356 5.16 -20.35 -15.33
CA LEU A 356 5.98 -20.29 -14.13
C LEU A 356 7.26 -21.07 -14.35
N ILE A 357 8.42 -20.41 -14.20
CA ILE A 357 9.73 -21.03 -14.17
C ILE A 357 10.18 -21.11 -12.70
N ASN A 358 10.60 -22.28 -12.23
CA ASN A 358 11.03 -22.41 -10.84
C ASN A 358 12.31 -21.63 -10.57
N SER A 359 12.32 -20.81 -9.53
CA SER A 359 13.54 -20.19 -9.04
C SER A 359 14.49 -21.25 -8.45
N PRO A 360 15.81 -21.02 -8.48
CA PRO A 360 16.77 -21.98 -7.93
C PRO A 360 16.58 -22.14 -6.42
N LYS A 361 16.74 -23.37 -5.93
CA LYS A 361 16.63 -23.70 -4.50
C LYS A 361 17.98 -23.44 -3.81
N VAL A 362 18.27 -22.17 -3.55
CA VAL A 362 19.46 -21.72 -2.82
C VAL A 362 19.02 -20.93 -1.58
N ALA A 363 19.90 -20.87 -0.56
CA ALA A 363 19.58 -20.14 0.67
C ALA A 363 19.42 -18.63 0.42
N THR A 364 20.32 -18.06 -0.39
CA THR A 364 20.31 -16.67 -0.83
C THR A 364 20.77 -16.57 -2.28
N TYR A 365 20.29 -15.58 -3.03
CA TYR A 365 20.53 -15.52 -4.49
C TYR A 365 21.92 -14.99 -4.88
N ASP A 366 22.74 -14.54 -3.96
CA ASP A 366 24.16 -14.32 -4.19
C ASP A 366 24.92 -15.62 -4.52
N LEU A 367 24.39 -16.76 -4.09
CA LEU A 367 24.92 -18.08 -4.42
C LEU A 367 24.63 -18.51 -5.88
N LYS A 368 23.60 -17.94 -6.49
CA LYS A 368 23.23 -18.11 -7.90
C LYS A 368 22.64 -16.83 -8.49
N PRO A 369 23.46 -15.82 -8.79
CA PRO A 369 22.97 -14.51 -9.28
C PRO A 369 22.22 -14.55 -10.60
N GLU A 370 22.47 -15.56 -11.43
CA GLU A 370 21.70 -15.79 -12.67
C GLU A 370 20.24 -16.15 -12.38
N MET A 371 19.97 -16.67 -11.18
CA MET A 371 18.66 -17.19 -10.83
C MET A 371 18.13 -18.14 -11.91
N SER A 372 16.93 -17.94 -12.42
CA SER A 372 16.38 -18.67 -13.57
C SER A 372 16.17 -17.76 -14.79
N ALA A 373 16.93 -16.68 -14.90
CA ALA A 373 16.75 -15.70 -15.99
C ALA A 373 16.94 -16.30 -17.38
N TYR A 374 17.94 -17.15 -17.57
CA TYR A 374 18.17 -17.81 -18.87
C TYR A 374 17.03 -18.76 -19.24
N GLU A 375 16.51 -19.52 -18.29
CA GLU A 375 15.37 -20.43 -18.51
C GLU A 375 14.08 -19.63 -18.83
N VAL A 376 13.88 -18.49 -18.17
CA VAL A 376 12.77 -17.57 -18.49
C VAL A 376 12.93 -17.03 -19.92
N ALA A 377 14.13 -16.55 -20.28
CA ALA A 377 14.41 -16.03 -21.62
C ALA A 377 14.21 -17.10 -22.70
N ASP A 378 14.71 -18.32 -22.49
CA ASP A 378 14.57 -19.44 -23.44
C ASP A 378 13.12 -19.84 -23.62
N SER A 379 12.35 -19.95 -22.53
CA SER A 379 10.93 -20.27 -22.59
C SER A 379 10.15 -19.16 -23.30
N LEU A 380 10.43 -17.91 -22.97
CA LEU A 380 9.79 -16.76 -23.60
C LEU A 380 10.06 -16.71 -25.12
N CYS A 381 11.30 -16.90 -25.53
CA CYS A 381 11.66 -16.89 -26.97
C CYS A 381 10.90 -17.99 -27.74
N LYS A 382 10.78 -19.20 -27.19
CA LYS A 382 9.98 -20.27 -27.80
C LYS A 382 8.52 -19.85 -27.99
N GLU A 383 7.93 -19.18 -27.00
CA GLU A 383 6.55 -18.71 -27.07
C GLU A 383 6.38 -17.56 -28.07
N LEU A 384 7.35 -16.63 -28.16
CA LEU A 384 7.34 -15.55 -29.15
C LEU A 384 7.39 -16.10 -30.58
N ASP A 385 8.18 -17.16 -30.82
CA ASP A 385 8.30 -17.85 -32.13
C ASP A 385 6.97 -18.49 -32.57
N THR A 386 6.08 -18.82 -31.65
CA THR A 386 4.75 -19.34 -32.00
C THR A 386 3.85 -18.28 -32.63
N GLN A 387 4.15 -16.99 -32.44
CA GLN A 387 3.33 -15.84 -32.85
C GLN A 387 1.88 -15.89 -32.34
N LYS A 388 1.63 -16.68 -31.29
CA LYS A 388 0.32 -16.93 -30.73
C LYS A 388 -0.26 -15.73 -29.97
N TYR A 389 0.59 -14.89 -29.37
CA TYR A 389 0.19 -13.85 -28.43
C TYR A 389 0.21 -12.46 -29.06
N ASP A 390 -0.81 -11.67 -28.73
CA ASP A 390 -0.90 -10.25 -29.09
C ASP A 390 -0.18 -9.38 -28.06
N PHE A 391 -0.18 -9.80 -26.79
CA PHE A 391 0.52 -9.14 -25.68
C PHE A 391 1.29 -10.15 -24.82
N VAL A 392 2.48 -9.76 -24.40
CA VAL A 392 3.30 -10.57 -23.50
C VAL A 392 3.89 -9.67 -22.40
N VAL A 393 3.87 -10.12 -21.17
CA VAL A 393 4.57 -9.51 -20.05
C VAL A 393 5.53 -10.50 -19.42
N VAL A 394 6.77 -10.08 -19.21
CA VAL A 394 7.83 -10.85 -18.56
C VAL A 394 8.46 -10.03 -17.46
N ASN A 395 8.83 -10.67 -16.35
CA ASN A 395 9.64 -10.10 -15.28
C ASN A 395 10.94 -10.89 -15.14
N PHE A 396 12.06 -10.16 -15.07
CA PHE A 396 13.38 -10.68 -14.68
C PHE A 396 13.70 -10.22 -13.27
N ALA A 397 13.82 -11.17 -12.34
CA ALA A 397 13.89 -10.93 -10.90
C ALA A 397 15.25 -10.45 -10.38
N ASN A 398 16.31 -10.60 -11.15
CA ASN A 398 17.70 -10.60 -10.69
C ASN A 398 18.14 -9.30 -10.03
N GLY A 399 17.82 -8.14 -10.60
CA GLY A 399 18.25 -6.85 -10.05
C GLY A 399 17.73 -6.61 -8.63
N ASP A 400 16.50 -7.02 -8.36
CA ASP A 400 15.88 -6.90 -7.05
C ASP A 400 16.34 -8.00 -6.08
N MET A 401 16.16 -9.25 -6.46
CA MET A 401 16.41 -10.39 -5.56
C MET A 401 17.88 -10.52 -5.17
N VAL A 402 18.79 -10.31 -6.11
CA VAL A 402 20.23 -10.31 -5.82
C VAL A 402 20.64 -9.01 -5.12
N GLY A 403 20.02 -7.88 -5.48
CA GLY A 403 20.21 -6.60 -4.81
C GLY A 403 19.95 -6.68 -3.31
N HIS A 404 18.91 -7.39 -2.89
CA HIS A 404 18.57 -7.60 -1.49
C HIS A 404 19.64 -8.37 -0.69
N THR A 405 20.53 -9.10 -1.34
CA THR A 405 21.63 -9.81 -0.65
C THR A 405 22.74 -8.88 -0.17
N GLY A 406 22.88 -7.72 -0.78
CA GLY A 406 23.96 -6.78 -0.50
C GLY A 406 25.35 -7.26 -0.93
N VAL A 407 25.44 -8.38 -1.65
CA VAL A 407 26.70 -8.97 -2.12
C VAL A 407 27.08 -8.35 -3.48
N TYR A 408 27.92 -7.35 -3.45
CA TYR A 408 28.26 -6.53 -4.61
C TYR A 408 28.69 -7.31 -5.87
N PRO A 409 29.65 -8.27 -5.81
CA PRO A 409 30.02 -9.06 -6.98
C PRO A 409 28.87 -9.91 -7.55
N ALA A 410 27.94 -10.34 -6.70
CA ALA A 410 26.77 -11.06 -7.15
C ALA A 410 25.78 -10.14 -7.89
N ILE A 411 25.64 -8.90 -7.44
CA ILE A 411 24.81 -7.89 -8.14
C ILE A 411 25.39 -7.57 -9.50
N GLU A 412 26.72 -7.42 -9.64
CA GLU A 412 27.39 -7.25 -10.94
C GLU A 412 27.08 -8.41 -11.88
N LYS A 413 27.16 -9.64 -11.41
CA LYS A 413 26.85 -10.83 -12.20
C LYS A 413 25.36 -10.88 -12.60
N ALA A 414 24.48 -10.49 -11.72
CA ALA A 414 23.04 -10.37 -12.02
C ALA A 414 22.80 -9.36 -13.15
N VAL A 415 23.44 -8.20 -13.09
CA VAL A 415 23.33 -7.14 -14.12
C VAL A 415 23.82 -7.65 -15.48
N ILE A 416 24.96 -8.34 -15.53
CA ILE A 416 25.47 -8.95 -16.77
C ILE A 416 24.49 -10.01 -17.31
N THR A 417 23.94 -10.84 -16.45
CA THR A 417 22.93 -11.84 -16.82
C THR A 417 21.73 -11.20 -17.48
N ILE A 418 21.23 -10.12 -16.91
CA ILE A 418 20.07 -9.38 -17.46
C ILE A 418 20.41 -8.79 -18.82
N ASP A 419 21.59 -8.19 -19.00
CA ASP A 419 22.01 -7.67 -20.30
C ASP A 419 21.97 -8.75 -21.39
N ASN A 420 22.45 -9.96 -21.10
CA ASN A 420 22.39 -11.10 -21.99
C ASN A 420 20.96 -11.56 -22.30
N CYS A 421 20.11 -11.65 -21.30
CA CYS A 421 18.70 -12.05 -21.46
C CYS A 421 17.90 -11.01 -22.25
N VAL A 422 18.13 -9.73 -22.00
CA VAL A 422 17.51 -8.63 -22.74
C VAL A 422 17.89 -8.73 -24.23
N LYS A 423 19.17 -8.97 -24.53
CA LYS A 423 19.61 -9.16 -25.91
C LYS A 423 18.87 -10.31 -26.59
N GLN A 424 18.82 -11.45 -25.96
CA GLN A 424 18.15 -12.65 -26.50
C GLN A 424 16.68 -12.38 -26.78
N VAL A 425 15.96 -11.87 -25.80
CA VAL A 425 14.51 -11.65 -25.89
C VAL A 425 14.16 -10.55 -26.89
N VAL A 426 14.86 -9.41 -26.86
CA VAL A 426 14.62 -8.31 -27.80
C VAL A 426 14.86 -8.76 -29.25
N THR A 427 15.91 -9.49 -29.49
CA THR A 427 16.22 -10.00 -30.84
C THR A 427 15.08 -10.89 -31.35
N THR A 428 14.66 -11.89 -30.56
CA THR A 428 13.56 -12.80 -30.94
C THR A 428 12.24 -12.05 -31.10
N ALA A 429 11.94 -11.11 -30.22
CA ALA A 429 10.70 -10.33 -30.30
C ALA A 429 10.62 -9.46 -31.54
N GLN A 430 11.75 -8.83 -31.94
CA GLN A 430 11.85 -8.04 -33.19
C GLN A 430 11.66 -8.91 -34.42
N GLU A 431 12.23 -10.11 -34.45
CA GLU A 431 12.06 -11.09 -35.53
C GLU A 431 10.62 -11.54 -35.70
N ASN A 432 9.83 -11.48 -34.60
CA ASN A 432 8.42 -11.87 -34.58
C ASN A 432 7.46 -10.66 -34.59
N ASP A 433 7.92 -9.48 -35.00
CA ASP A 433 7.14 -8.26 -35.20
C ASP A 433 6.45 -7.72 -33.93
N TYR A 434 7.09 -7.87 -32.77
CA TYR A 434 6.66 -7.21 -31.54
C TYR A 434 7.28 -5.81 -31.42
N ASP A 435 6.49 -4.84 -31.04
CA ASP A 435 7.00 -3.63 -30.39
C ASP A 435 7.29 -3.93 -28.93
N ILE A 436 8.35 -3.36 -28.38
CA ILE A 436 8.85 -3.73 -27.06
C ILE A 436 8.94 -2.49 -26.18
N ILE A 437 8.40 -2.59 -24.96
CA ILE A 437 8.65 -1.62 -23.89
C ILE A 437 9.47 -2.32 -22.82
N ILE A 438 10.59 -1.73 -22.44
CA ILE A 438 11.41 -2.18 -21.31
C ILE A 438 11.32 -1.15 -20.21
N ILE A 439 10.94 -1.60 -19.02
CA ILE A 439 10.83 -0.79 -17.82
C ILE A 439 11.45 -1.51 -16.62
N ALA A 440 11.43 -0.84 -15.47
CA ALA A 440 11.51 -1.48 -14.16
C ALA A 440 10.30 -1.04 -13.31
N ASP A 441 10.08 -1.71 -12.21
CA ASP A 441 8.99 -1.45 -11.28
C ASP A 441 9.41 -0.58 -10.08
N HIS A 442 10.69 -0.62 -9.74
CA HIS A 442 11.39 0.21 -8.75
C HIS A 442 12.90 0.06 -8.94
N GLY A 443 13.70 0.84 -8.21
CA GLY A 443 15.14 0.66 -8.15
C GLY A 443 15.60 -0.21 -6.98
N ASN A 444 16.75 -0.85 -7.13
CA ASN A 444 17.47 -1.62 -6.11
C ASN A 444 18.96 -1.72 -6.48
N ALA A 445 19.31 -2.39 -7.58
CA ALA A 445 20.68 -2.60 -8.04
C ALA A 445 21.41 -1.30 -8.44
N ASP A 446 20.69 -0.23 -8.63
CA ASP A 446 21.19 1.13 -8.88
C ASP A 446 21.68 1.85 -7.61
N ASN A 447 21.50 1.24 -6.43
CA ASN A 447 21.90 1.80 -5.15
C ASN A 447 22.32 0.71 -4.13
N ALA A 448 23.42 0.02 -4.46
CA ALA A 448 23.90 -1.15 -3.70
C ALA A 448 24.73 -0.82 -2.46
N LEU A 449 25.15 0.43 -2.28
CA LEU A 449 25.98 0.87 -1.14
C LEU A 449 25.36 2.07 -0.43
N ASN A 450 25.44 2.06 0.90
CA ASN A 450 25.16 3.20 1.75
C ASN A 450 26.28 4.26 1.62
N SER A 451 26.04 5.46 2.13
CA SER A 451 27.01 6.57 2.11
C SER A 451 28.32 6.26 2.84
N ASP A 452 28.29 5.37 3.80
CA ASP A 452 29.46 4.88 4.55
C ASP A 452 30.19 3.71 3.85
N GLY A 453 29.72 3.27 2.67
CA GLY A 453 30.27 2.16 1.90
C GLY A 453 29.80 0.77 2.33
N THR A 454 28.94 0.67 3.34
CA THR A 454 28.31 -0.61 3.72
C THR A 454 27.26 -1.04 2.71
N PRO A 455 26.95 -2.35 2.59
CA PRO A 455 25.91 -2.83 1.69
C PRO A 455 24.54 -2.19 2.00
N ASN A 456 23.86 -1.70 0.97
CA ASN A 456 22.46 -1.33 1.01
C ASN A 456 21.62 -2.46 0.42
N THR A 457 20.68 -2.97 1.18
CA THR A 457 19.77 -4.05 0.78
C THR A 457 18.34 -3.56 0.52
N ALA A 458 18.08 -2.27 0.71
CA ALA A 458 16.79 -1.66 0.48
C ALA A 458 16.61 -1.22 -0.96
N HIS A 459 15.36 -0.96 -1.37
CA HIS A 459 15.06 -0.33 -2.65
C HIS A 459 15.58 1.11 -2.70
N SER A 460 15.58 1.71 -3.87
CA SER A 460 15.94 3.11 -4.05
C SER A 460 14.72 3.99 -4.36
N LEU A 461 14.87 5.30 -4.17
CA LEU A 461 13.89 6.30 -4.60
C LEU A 461 14.10 6.74 -6.05
N ASN A 462 15.08 6.17 -6.74
CA ASN A 462 15.44 6.58 -8.09
C ASN A 462 14.32 6.25 -9.08
N PRO A 463 14.19 7.05 -10.16
CA PRO A 463 13.29 6.72 -11.24
C PRO A 463 13.77 5.45 -11.99
N VAL A 464 12.88 4.90 -12.79
CA VAL A 464 13.16 3.71 -13.60
C VAL A 464 13.15 4.03 -15.10
N PRO A 465 13.82 3.22 -15.94
CA PRO A 465 13.84 3.45 -17.37
C PRO A 465 12.50 3.14 -18.03
N PHE A 466 12.25 3.81 -19.14
CA PHE A 466 11.22 3.47 -20.12
C PHE A 466 11.88 3.52 -21.50
N VAL A 467 12.09 2.36 -22.10
CA VAL A 467 12.73 2.22 -23.43
C VAL A 467 11.70 1.67 -24.40
N TYR A 468 11.46 2.36 -25.51
CA TYR A 468 10.52 1.93 -26.55
C TYR A 468 11.24 1.48 -27.80
N ILE A 469 11.15 0.21 -28.12
CA ILE A 469 11.78 -0.43 -29.27
C ILE A 469 10.70 -0.72 -30.30
N SER A 470 10.75 0.01 -31.41
CA SER A 470 9.81 -0.10 -32.52
C SER A 470 10.54 0.05 -33.87
N LYS A 471 9.90 -0.40 -34.95
CA LYS A 471 10.31 -0.12 -36.33
C LYS A 471 9.94 1.30 -36.76
N ASN A 472 9.19 2.05 -35.95
CA ASN A 472 8.80 3.43 -36.21
C ASN A 472 9.92 4.40 -35.82
N ASP A 473 10.67 4.91 -36.79
CA ASP A 473 11.79 5.83 -36.58
C ASP A 473 11.38 7.20 -35.99
N LYS A 474 10.08 7.52 -36.00
CA LYS A 474 9.54 8.79 -35.47
C LYS A 474 8.98 8.65 -34.06
N ALA A 475 9.08 7.46 -33.45
CA ALA A 475 8.62 7.24 -32.10
C ALA A 475 9.40 8.12 -31.11
N GLN A 476 8.67 8.69 -30.14
CA GLN A 476 9.22 9.51 -29.05
C GLN A 476 8.66 9.00 -27.71
N THR A 477 9.34 9.32 -26.63
CA THR A 477 8.91 8.97 -25.27
C THR A 477 9.07 10.18 -24.36
N ASP A 478 8.15 10.34 -23.41
CA ASP A 478 8.20 11.37 -22.41
C ASP A 478 8.39 10.77 -21.01
N ASN A 479 8.88 11.58 -20.08
CA ASN A 479 8.94 11.20 -18.68
C ASN A 479 7.52 11.08 -18.11
N GLY A 480 7.32 10.10 -17.23
CA GLY A 480 6.01 9.84 -16.65
C GLY A 480 6.09 9.05 -15.35
N ILE A 481 5.06 8.27 -15.11
CA ILE A 481 4.90 7.41 -13.92
C ILE A 481 4.58 5.97 -14.37
N LEU A 482 4.67 5.01 -13.45
CA LEU A 482 4.37 3.59 -13.78
C LEU A 482 2.94 3.39 -14.32
N ALA A 483 2.00 4.20 -13.89
CA ALA A 483 0.61 4.15 -14.37
C ALA A 483 0.46 4.48 -15.86
N ASP A 484 1.46 5.11 -16.49
CA ASP A 484 1.42 5.45 -17.91
C ASP A 484 1.76 4.27 -18.83
N VAL A 485 2.26 3.16 -18.28
CA VAL A 485 2.73 2.00 -19.06
C VAL A 485 1.57 1.30 -19.77
N ALA A 486 0.49 0.96 -19.06
CA ALA A 486 -0.65 0.26 -19.68
C ALA A 486 -1.34 1.10 -20.77
N PRO A 487 -1.61 2.40 -20.58
CA PRO A 487 -2.09 3.27 -21.67
C PRO A 487 -1.14 3.28 -22.88
N SER A 488 0.17 3.32 -22.64
CA SER A 488 1.18 3.30 -23.72
C SER A 488 1.12 2.01 -24.54
N ILE A 489 1.00 0.86 -23.87
CA ILE A 489 0.84 -0.45 -24.53
C ILE A 489 -0.45 -0.49 -25.35
N LEU A 490 -1.58 -0.04 -24.79
CA LEU A 490 -2.85 0.02 -25.53
C LEU A 490 -2.76 0.94 -26.75
N HIS A 491 -2.04 2.05 -26.64
CA HIS A 491 -1.80 2.95 -27.77
C HIS A 491 -1.02 2.26 -28.89
N ILE A 492 0.09 1.58 -28.57
CA ILE A 492 0.89 0.79 -29.51
C ILE A 492 0.03 -0.27 -30.20
N MET A 493 -0.84 -0.94 -29.46
CA MET A 493 -1.74 -1.95 -29.99
C MET A 493 -2.93 -1.37 -30.80
N GLY A 494 -3.01 -0.05 -30.96
CA GLY A 494 -4.09 0.65 -31.67
C GLY A 494 -5.41 0.68 -30.90
N ARG A 495 -5.38 0.68 -29.57
CA ARG A 495 -6.53 0.56 -28.68
C ARG A 495 -6.66 1.64 -27.61
N SER A 496 -6.08 2.79 -27.85
CA SER A 496 -6.11 3.92 -26.92
C SER A 496 -7.53 4.41 -26.54
N GLU A 497 -8.53 4.10 -27.38
CA GLU A 497 -9.93 4.51 -27.14
C GLU A 497 -10.68 3.63 -26.15
N GLU A 498 -10.19 2.40 -25.86
CA GLU A 498 -10.84 1.47 -24.94
C GLU A 498 -10.70 1.89 -23.46
N ARG A 499 -9.95 2.95 -23.20
CA ARG A 499 -9.70 3.50 -21.88
C ARG A 499 -10.17 4.94 -21.73
N ARG A 500 -11.45 5.18 -21.85
CA ARG A 500 -12.07 6.46 -21.43
C ARG A 500 -12.45 6.40 -19.96
N VAL A 501 -11.49 6.53 -19.06
CA VAL A 501 -11.74 7.06 -17.70
C VAL A 501 -10.52 7.87 -17.24
N GLY A 502 -10.59 9.20 -17.39
CA GLY A 502 -9.86 10.18 -16.59
C GLY A 502 -8.36 10.30 -16.82
N LYS A 503 -8.00 11.07 -17.77
CA LYS A 503 -6.85 11.88 -18.15
C LYS A 503 -6.26 11.53 -19.51
N GLU A 504 -6.25 12.56 -20.32
CA GLU A 504 -5.54 12.58 -21.61
C GLU A 504 -4.06 12.25 -21.38
N CYS A 505 -3.60 11.15 -21.94
CA CYS A 505 -2.19 10.97 -22.18
C CYS A 505 -1.78 12.03 -23.21
N SER A 506 -0.92 12.95 -22.80
CA SER A 506 -0.30 13.91 -23.71
C SER A 506 0.70 13.19 -24.62
N TRP A 507 0.19 12.60 -25.68
CA TRP A 507 0.96 12.20 -26.83
C TRP A 507 0.60 13.15 -27.97
N THR A 508 1.43 14.11 -28.21
CA THR A 508 1.45 14.89 -29.46
C THR A 508 2.60 14.44 -30.34
#